data_bb03de25d0cff55facaf8b5f6ad2e63b
#
_entry.id   bb03de25d0cff55facaf8b5f6ad2e63b
#
_cell.length_a   1.000
_cell.length_b   1.000
_cell.length_c   1.000
_cell.angle_alpha   90.00
_cell.angle_beta   90.00
_cell.angle_gamma   90.00
#
_symmetry.space_group_name_H-M   'P 1'
#
loop_
_entity.id
_entity.type
_entity.pdbx_description
1 polymer ?
#
loop_
_entity_poly.entity_id
_entity_poly.type
_entity_poly.pdbx_seq_one_letter_code
_entity_poly.pdbx_strand_id
1 'polypeptide(L)'
;MSPVALQLVEPAAKRVYVAGSFNDWKPESTPLAPLGDGRWKGQFTLGPGRHEYLFVVDGKWLPDPNAKESVQNPFGGRNSVLTISE
;
A
#
# COMPACT_ATOMS: atom_id res chain seq x y z
N MET A 1 -12.39 2.93 13.70
CA MET A 1 -11.61 2.30 12.61
C MET A 1 -12.36 2.46 11.29
N SER A 2 -11.65 2.75 10.25
CA SER A 2 -12.26 3.02 8.95
C SER A 2 -11.83 1.99 7.93
N PRO A 3 -12.73 1.55 7.04
CA PRO A 3 -12.34 0.66 5.94
C PRO A 3 -11.52 1.45 4.93
N VAL A 4 -10.50 0.78 4.41
CA VAL A 4 -9.57 1.36 3.42
C VAL A 4 -9.46 0.39 2.25
N ALA A 5 -9.53 0.93 1.04
CA ALA A 5 -9.29 0.16 -0.17
C ALA A 5 -8.12 0.78 -0.92
N LEU A 6 -7.12 -0.03 -1.21
CA LEU A 6 -5.98 0.37 -2.03
C LEU A 6 -6.00 -0.43 -3.32
N GLN A 7 -5.70 0.23 -4.43
CA GLN A 7 -5.66 -0.42 -5.74
C GLN A 7 -4.37 -0.07 -6.45
N LEU A 8 -3.91 -1.01 -7.27
CA LEU A 8 -2.71 -0.81 -8.07
C LEU A 8 -2.92 -1.49 -9.43
N VAL A 9 -2.49 -0.82 -10.49
CA VAL A 9 -2.52 -1.40 -11.84
C VAL A 9 -1.12 -1.92 -12.14
N GLU A 10 -0.98 -3.24 -12.22
CA GLU A 10 0.28 -3.92 -12.54
C GLU A 10 -0.02 -5.22 -13.26
N PRO A 11 -0.28 -5.16 -14.59
CA PRO A 11 -0.70 -6.36 -15.34
C PRO A 11 0.33 -7.47 -15.36
N ALA A 12 1.62 -7.15 -15.26
CA ALA A 12 2.69 -8.14 -15.32
C ALA A 12 3.08 -8.70 -13.96
N ALA A 13 2.48 -8.21 -12.87
CA ALA A 13 2.84 -8.65 -11.53
C ALA A 13 2.29 -10.04 -11.24
N LYS A 14 3.06 -10.81 -10.51
CA LYS A 14 2.64 -12.13 -10.02
C LYS A 14 2.08 -12.03 -8.61
N ARG A 15 2.63 -11.15 -7.78
CA ARG A 15 2.19 -10.94 -6.39
C ARG A 15 2.34 -9.48 -6.02
N VAL A 16 1.34 -8.95 -5.32
CA VAL A 16 1.36 -7.59 -4.82
C VAL A 16 0.97 -7.62 -3.34
N TYR A 17 1.76 -6.93 -2.53
CA TYR A 17 1.52 -6.76 -1.10
C TYR A 17 1.56 -5.29 -0.76
N VAL A 18 1.10 -4.94 0.44
CA VAL A 18 1.34 -3.60 0.99
C VAL A 18 2.09 -3.75 2.32
N ALA A 19 3.12 -2.93 2.48
CA ALA A 19 3.88 -2.84 3.73
C ALA A 19 3.77 -1.42 4.25
N GLY A 20 3.51 -1.26 5.53
CA GLY A 20 3.34 0.06 6.09
C GLY A 20 3.43 0.07 7.60
N SER A 21 3.28 1.27 8.16
CA SER A 21 3.33 1.48 9.59
C SER A 21 2.24 0.70 10.34
N PHE A 22 1.19 0.28 9.65
CA PHE A 22 0.07 -0.45 10.24
C PHE A 22 0.28 -1.97 10.29
N ASN A 23 1.35 -2.49 9.69
CA ASN A 23 1.66 -3.93 9.75
C ASN A 23 3.15 -4.18 9.99
N ASP A 24 3.81 -3.24 10.69
CA ASP A 24 5.25 -3.33 11.02
C ASP A 24 6.13 -3.52 9.79
N TRP A 25 5.70 -2.97 8.64
CA TRP A 25 6.41 -3.06 7.36
C TRP A 25 6.67 -4.49 6.90
N LYS A 26 5.74 -5.40 7.24
CA LYS A 26 5.80 -6.82 6.86
C LYS A 26 4.84 -7.07 5.70
N PRO A 27 5.33 -7.12 4.46
CA PRO A 27 4.43 -7.24 3.31
C PRO A 27 3.58 -8.50 3.31
N GLU A 28 4.10 -9.61 3.83
CA GLU A 28 3.38 -10.89 3.84
C GLU A 28 2.07 -10.84 4.65
N SER A 29 1.94 -9.85 5.53
CA SER A 29 0.74 -9.71 6.36
C SER A 29 -0.46 -9.15 5.59
N THR A 30 -0.23 -8.48 4.45
CA THR A 30 -1.31 -7.79 3.75
C THR A 30 -1.17 -7.97 2.24
N PRO A 31 -1.58 -9.14 1.72
CA PRO A 31 -1.58 -9.36 0.27
C PRO A 31 -2.75 -8.63 -0.40
N LEU A 32 -2.53 -8.19 -1.62
CA LEU A 32 -3.59 -7.69 -2.48
C LEU A 32 -4.09 -8.82 -3.37
N ALA A 33 -5.38 -8.76 -3.75
CA ALA A 33 -6.00 -9.75 -4.59
C ALA A 33 -6.06 -9.25 -6.05
N PRO A 34 -5.76 -10.11 -7.03
CA PRO A 34 -5.90 -9.73 -8.43
C PRO A 34 -7.38 -9.69 -8.83
N LEU A 35 -7.75 -8.68 -9.60
CA LEU A 35 -9.12 -8.52 -10.07
C LEU A 35 -9.33 -9.14 -11.47
N GLY A 36 -8.26 -9.66 -12.09
CA GLY A 36 -8.36 -10.38 -13.35
C GLY A 36 -8.10 -9.55 -14.60
N ASP A 37 -7.90 -8.25 -14.46
CA ASP A 37 -7.68 -7.35 -15.59
C ASP A 37 -6.43 -6.49 -15.40
N GLY A 38 -5.46 -6.99 -14.65
CA GLY A 38 -4.22 -6.26 -14.35
C GLY A 38 -4.34 -5.34 -13.15
N ARG A 39 -5.49 -5.29 -12.50
CA ARG A 39 -5.68 -4.51 -11.28
C ARG A 39 -5.59 -5.40 -10.05
N TRP A 40 -5.07 -4.80 -8.98
CA TRP A 40 -4.91 -5.45 -7.68
C TRP A 40 -5.58 -4.61 -6.62
N LYS A 41 -6.25 -5.25 -5.69
CA LYS A 41 -7.00 -4.55 -4.66
C LYS A 41 -6.80 -5.18 -3.29
N GLY A 42 -6.60 -4.33 -2.28
CA GLY A 42 -6.57 -4.73 -0.89
C GLY A 42 -7.59 -3.95 -0.10
N GLN A 43 -8.28 -4.61 0.83
CA GLN A 43 -9.22 -3.98 1.75
C GLN A 43 -8.84 -4.33 3.17
N PHE A 44 -8.77 -3.32 4.03
CA PHE A 44 -8.44 -3.50 5.43
C PHE A 44 -8.95 -2.31 6.23
N THR A 45 -8.93 -2.42 7.55
CA THR A 45 -9.40 -1.33 8.43
C THR A 45 -8.21 -0.74 9.15
N LEU A 46 -8.20 0.61 9.25
CA LEU A 46 -7.14 1.34 9.94
C LEU A 46 -7.75 2.28 10.97
N GLY A 47 -7.03 2.50 12.06
CA GLY A 47 -7.42 3.50 13.05
C GLY A 47 -7.18 4.91 12.54
N PRO A 48 -7.65 5.92 13.29
CA PRO A 48 -7.43 7.31 12.91
C PRO A 48 -5.95 7.67 12.98
N GLY A 49 -5.57 8.64 12.16
CA GLY A 49 -4.20 9.13 12.13
C GLY A 49 -3.56 8.96 10.77
N ARG A 50 -2.26 9.20 10.76
CA ARG A 50 -1.45 9.20 9.55
C ARG A 50 -0.73 7.85 9.43
N HIS A 51 -0.84 7.23 8.25
CA HIS A 51 -0.22 5.95 7.98
C HIS A 51 0.69 6.07 6.75
N GLU A 52 1.87 5.48 6.83
CA GLU A 52 2.82 5.45 5.72
C GLU A 52 2.91 4.04 5.17
N TYR A 53 3.03 3.90 3.85
CA TYR A 53 3.06 2.58 3.23
C TYR A 53 3.75 2.61 1.86
N LEU A 54 4.08 1.41 1.39
CA LEU A 54 4.56 1.15 0.03
C LEU A 54 3.93 -0.13 -0.48
N PHE A 55 3.76 -0.23 -1.79
CA PHE A 55 3.44 -1.51 -2.40
C PHE A 55 4.71 -2.32 -2.57
N VAL A 56 4.58 -3.64 -2.48
CA VAL A 56 5.67 -4.57 -2.77
C VAL A 56 5.21 -5.44 -3.92
N VAL A 57 5.79 -5.22 -5.10
CA VAL A 57 5.39 -5.85 -6.34
C VAL A 57 6.52 -6.77 -6.79
N ASP A 58 6.30 -8.08 -6.72
CA ASP A 58 7.30 -9.08 -7.07
C ASP A 58 8.67 -8.80 -6.43
N GLY A 59 8.63 -8.40 -5.15
CA GLY A 59 9.82 -8.09 -4.38
C GLY A 59 10.34 -6.67 -4.49
N LYS A 60 9.73 -5.83 -5.32
CA LYS A 60 10.13 -4.42 -5.47
C LYS A 60 9.21 -3.52 -4.69
N TRP A 61 9.80 -2.61 -3.94
CA TRP A 61 9.07 -1.66 -3.11
C TRP A 61 8.80 -0.39 -3.91
N LEU A 62 7.52 -0.09 -4.14
CA LEU A 62 7.10 1.00 -5.02
C LEU A 62 6.09 1.91 -4.32
N PRO A 63 6.18 3.23 -4.50
CA PRO A 63 5.15 4.14 -4.00
C PRO A 63 3.81 3.90 -4.71
N ASP A 64 2.72 4.26 -4.04
CA ASP A 64 1.39 4.23 -4.62
C ASP A 64 1.23 5.41 -5.56
N PRO A 65 1.04 5.19 -6.87
CA PRO A 65 0.89 6.30 -7.81
C PRO A 65 -0.39 7.09 -7.60
N ASN A 66 -1.35 6.54 -6.85
CA ASN A 66 -2.61 7.21 -6.57
C ASN A 66 -2.64 7.91 -5.22
N ALA A 67 -1.55 7.87 -4.46
CA ALA A 67 -1.50 8.52 -3.15
C ALA A 67 -1.52 10.03 -3.32
N LYS A 68 -2.33 10.71 -2.51
CA LYS A 68 -2.42 12.17 -2.53
C LYS A 68 -1.24 12.82 -1.84
N GLU A 69 -0.57 12.09 -0.99
CA GLU A 69 0.50 12.61 -0.14
C GLU A 69 1.63 11.61 -0.08
N SER A 70 2.86 12.11 0.02
CA SER A 70 4.02 11.25 0.23
C SER A 70 5.03 11.97 1.09
N VAL A 71 5.93 11.21 1.71
CA VAL A 71 6.97 11.74 2.58
C VAL A 71 8.29 11.04 2.24
N GLN A 72 9.38 11.79 2.28
CA GLN A 72 10.70 11.23 2.04
C GLN A 72 11.07 10.25 3.15
N ASN A 73 11.59 9.09 2.77
CA ASN A 73 12.04 8.11 3.75
C ASN A 73 13.58 8.16 3.90
N PRO A 74 14.13 7.54 4.95
CA PRO A 74 15.58 7.63 5.20
C PRO A 74 16.44 6.85 4.22
N PHE A 75 15.84 6.10 3.31
CA PHE A 75 16.58 5.27 2.34
C PHE A 75 16.64 5.90 0.94
N GLY A 76 16.30 7.18 0.82
CA GLY A 76 16.37 7.90 -0.44
C GLY A 76 15.14 7.81 -1.32
N GLY A 77 14.11 7.11 -0.88
CA GLY A 77 12.84 7.00 -1.59
C GLY A 77 11.73 7.79 -0.91
N ARG A 78 10.49 7.51 -1.28
CA ARG A 78 9.33 8.17 -0.68
C ARG A 78 8.30 7.13 -0.27
N ASN A 79 7.71 7.33 0.90
CA ASN A 79 6.57 6.53 1.34
C ASN A 79 5.29 7.25 0.97
N SER A 80 4.28 6.49 0.57
CA SER A 80 2.95 7.03 0.35
C SER A 80 2.28 7.26 1.70
N VAL A 81 1.42 8.27 1.78
CA VAL A 81 0.77 8.65 3.04
C VAL A 81 -0.73 8.58 2.87
N LEU A 82 -1.38 7.97 3.86
CA LEU A 82 -2.82 7.85 3.94
C LEU A 82 -3.25 8.37 5.32
N THR A 83 -4.19 9.30 5.34
CA THR A 83 -4.69 9.87 6.60
C THR A 83 -6.14 9.47 6.80
N ILE A 84 -6.42 8.91 7.98
CA ILE A 84 -7.77 8.53 8.39
C ILE A 84 -8.24 9.55 9.43
N SER A 85 -9.35 10.20 9.13
CA SER A 85 -10.00 11.11 10.06
C SER A 85 -11.35 10.56 10.46
N GLU A 86 -11.56 10.40 11.76
CA GLU A 86 -12.84 9.96 12.28
C GLU A 86 -13.10 10.51 13.67
#